data_0ad4fdf33b044834d802d04efc6fd515
#
_entry.id   0ad4fdf33b044834d802d04efc6fd515
#
_cell.length_a   1.000
_cell.length_b   1.000
_cell.length_c   1.000
_cell.angle_alpha   90.00
_cell.angle_beta   90.00
_cell.angle_gamma   90.00
#
_symmetry.space_group_name_H-M   'P 1'
#
loop_
_entity.id
_entity.type
_entity.pdbx_description
1 polymer ?
#
loop_
_entity_poly.entity_id
_entity_poly.type
_entity_poly.pdbx_seq_one_letter_code
_entity_poly.pdbx_strand_id
1 'polypeptide(L)'
;MAAKDWLTKKNLHEFLFLTLGITLVSVGVYFFKFPNHFSIGGVSGLAIVLAQLIPVPWLTASVYNGVINLLFLLLGFLLLDKGFGFRTVYCSILYSLEVQVFEWVFPLSGPLTDELILELFFAVLLPALGAGILFNLDASSGGTDIAAMILKKFTGLDVGMALLCSDVLIAASALVVFDITAGLCSLLGLVLKSVLVDSVIESLNRHKAFMIITYQPEVVIRFITESLGRGATVWSGQGAYTHEEHQVVLTVLARHQAVLLRRYLKQNDPHAFMIVTNSSEIFGKGFLRA
;
A
#
# COMPACT_ATOMS: atom_id res chain seq x y z
N MET A 1 -3.76 -21.15 -24.52
CA MET A 1 -3.30 -19.75 -24.57
C MET A 1 -1.99 -19.65 -23.82
N ALA A 2 -0.97 -19.21 -24.48
CA ALA A 2 0.40 -19.65 -24.29
C ALA A 2 1.15 -19.01 -23.12
N ALA A 3 2.04 -19.78 -22.50
CA ALA A 3 3.00 -19.39 -21.47
C ALA A 3 3.96 -18.23 -21.89
N LYS A 4 3.85 -17.71 -23.10
CA LYS A 4 4.73 -16.68 -23.67
C LYS A 4 4.34 -15.25 -23.29
N ASP A 5 3.10 -15.02 -22.79
CA ASP A 5 2.63 -13.67 -22.39
C ASP A 5 2.94 -13.31 -20.93
N TRP A 6 3.45 -14.25 -20.15
CA TRP A 6 3.83 -14.03 -18.74
C TRP A 6 5.12 -13.25 -18.55
N LEU A 7 5.99 -13.20 -19.57
CA LEU A 7 7.32 -12.55 -19.55
C LEU A 7 7.31 -11.15 -20.18
N THR A 8 6.19 -10.46 -20.19
CA THR A 8 6.22 -9.03 -20.55
C THR A 8 6.93 -8.23 -19.46
N LYS A 9 7.68 -7.18 -19.85
CA LYS A 9 8.39 -6.29 -18.90
C LYS A 9 7.47 -5.80 -17.76
N LYS A 10 6.19 -5.64 -18.03
CA LYS A 10 5.18 -5.21 -17.05
C LYS A 10 4.97 -6.27 -15.96
N ASN A 11 4.81 -7.53 -16.34
CA ASN A 11 4.58 -8.62 -15.39
C ASN A 11 5.83 -8.90 -14.53
N LEU A 12 7.03 -8.72 -15.09
CA LEU A 12 8.28 -8.83 -14.33
C LEU A 12 8.39 -7.71 -13.27
N HIS A 13 8.03 -6.48 -13.62
CA HIS A 13 7.98 -5.38 -12.64
C HIS A 13 6.97 -5.64 -11.52
N GLU A 14 5.74 -6.06 -11.85
CA GLU A 14 4.74 -6.41 -10.84
C GLU A 14 5.25 -7.49 -9.90
N PHE A 15 5.85 -8.55 -10.45
CA PHE A 15 6.42 -9.64 -9.65
C PHE A 15 7.55 -9.18 -8.71
N LEU A 16 8.46 -8.32 -9.18
CA LEU A 16 9.53 -7.76 -8.36
C LEU A 16 8.99 -6.88 -7.22
N PHE A 17 7.97 -6.06 -7.50
CA PHE A 17 7.35 -5.24 -6.47
C PHE A 17 6.56 -6.08 -5.44
N LEU A 18 5.88 -7.15 -5.86
CA LEU A 18 5.21 -8.08 -4.95
C LEU A 18 6.23 -8.75 -4.03
N THR A 19 7.33 -9.26 -4.59
CA THR A 19 8.42 -9.87 -3.80
C THR A 19 9.04 -8.87 -2.83
N LEU A 20 9.38 -7.66 -3.29
CA LEU A 20 9.91 -6.61 -2.44
C LEU A 20 8.94 -6.26 -1.29
N GLY A 21 7.66 -6.09 -1.60
CA GLY A 21 6.63 -5.80 -0.61
C GLY A 21 6.55 -6.88 0.47
N ILE A 22 6.56 -8.15 0.06
CA ILE A 22 6.55 -9.28 1.00
C ILE A 22 7.81 -9.32 1.84
N THR A 23 8.99 -9.19 1.24
CA THR A 23 10.25 -9.21 1.99
C THR A 23 10.30 -8.09 3.05
N LEU A 24 9.79 -6.89 2.73
CA LEU A 24 9.66 -5.81 3.73
C LEU A 24 8.74 -6.22 4.90
N VAL A 25 7.60 -6.85 4.61
CA VAL A 25 6.69 -7.36 5.64
C VAL A 25 7.39 -8.41 6.48
N SER A 26 8.01 -9.41 5.86
CA SER A 26 8.67 -10.54 6.53
C SER A 26 9.81 -10.08 7.44
N VAL A 27 10.65 -9.16 6.97
CA VAL A 27 11.75 -8.56 7.75
C VAL A 27 11.20 -7.81 8.96
N GLY A 28 10.21 -6.94 8.76
CA GLY A 28 9.61 -6.18 9.86
C GLY A 28 8.92 -7.06 10.90
N VAL A 29 8.30 -8.15 10.47
CA VAL A 29 7.64 -9.10 11.38
C VAL A 29 8.66 -9.94 12.12
N TYR A 30 9.58 -10.59 11.43
CA TYR A 30 10.49 -11.53 12.06
C TYR A 30 11.51 -10.84 12.96
N PHE A 31 12.19 -9.80 12.46
CA PHE A 31 13.29 -9.17 13.19
C PHE A 31 12.86 -8.17 14.26
N PHE A 32 11.67 -7.57 14.15
CA PHE A 32 11.24 -6.50 15.04
C PHE A 32 9.96 -6.80 15.82
N LYS A 33 8.94 -7.42 15.20
CA LYS A 33 7.69 -7.71 15.93
C LYS A 33 7.80 -8.91 16.84
N PHE A 34 8.37 -10.03 16.38
CA PHE A 34 8.41 -11.27 17.13
C PHE A 34 9.27 -11.15 18.40
N PRO A 35 10.51 -10.62 18.33
CA PRO A 35 11.37 -10.55 19.53
C PRO A 35 10.85 -9.62 20.61
N ASN A 36 10.09 -8.58 20.21
CA ASN A 36 9.53 -7.58 21.12
C ASN A 36 8.09 -7.88 21.57
N HIS A 37 7.52 -9.00 21.15
CA HIS A 37 6.11 -9.34 21.41
C HIS A 37 5.10 -8.28 20.95
N PHE A 38 5.42 -7.51 19.90
CA PHE A 38 4.54 -6.46 19.37
C PHE A 38 3.39 -7.09 18.59
N SER A 39 2.25 -7.27 19.23
CA SER A 39 1.02 -7.74 18.59
C SER A 39 0.28 -6.60 17.88
N ILE A 40 0.91 -6.02 16.86
CA ILE A 40 0.39 -4.86 16.09
C ILE A 40 -0.77 -5.27 15.13
N GLY A 41 -1.55 -6.29 15.51
CA GLY A 41 -2.58 -6.85 14.63
C GLY A 41 -2.00 -7.76 13.54
N GLY A 42 -2.86 -8.21 12.65
CA GLY A 42 -2.50 -9.20 11.64
C GLY A 42 -2.42 -10.62 12.21
N VAL A 43 -2.25 -11.58 11.31
CA VAL A 43 -2.00 -12.97 11.73
C VAL A 43 -0.71 -13.07 12.54
N SER A 44 0.30 -12.26 12.23
CA SER A 44 1.54 -12.21 13.01
C SER A 44 1.31 -11.80 14.48
N GLY A 45 0.40 -10.81 14.72
CA GLY A 45 0.02 -10.43 16.07
C GLY A 45 -0.73 -11.54 16.81
N LEU A 46 -1.68 -12.19 16.14
CA LEU A 46 -2.40 -13.33 16.68
C LEU A 46 -1.45 -14.52 16.96
N ALA A 47 -0.48 -14.76 16.09
CA ALA A 47 0.52 -15.81 16.26
C ALA A 47 1.40 -15.58 17.49
N ILE A 48 1.82 -14.34 17.75
CA ILE A 48 2.58 -13.96 18.95
C ILE A 48 1.75 -14.26 20.22
N VAL A 49 0.49 -13.83 20.23
CA VAL A 49 -0.42 -14.05 21.37
C VAL A 49 -0.63 -15.56 21.61
N LEU A 50 -0.87 -16.34 20.56
CA LEU A 50 -1.08 -17.78 20.68
C LEU A 50 0.18 -18.52 21.11
N ALA A 51 1.34 -18.13 20.62
CA ALA A 51 2.61 -18.74 21.04
C ALA A 51 2.88 -18.53 22.54
N GLN A 52 2.43 -17.39 23.10
CA GLN A 52 2.53 -17.11 24.54
C GLN A 52 1.50 -17.90 25.36
N LEU A 53 0.25 -17.99 24.88
CA LEU A 53 -0.83 -18.68 25.59
C LEU A 53 -0.68 -20.21 25.56
N ILE A 54 -0.12 -20.75 24.48
CA ILE A 54 0.05 -22.19 24.25
C ILE A 54 1.53 -22.46 23.95
N PRO A 55 2.39 -22.43 24.96
CA PRO A 55 3.84 -22.56 24.79
C PRO A 55 4.24 -24.03 24.53
N VAL A 56 4.21 -24.43 23.27
CA VAL A 56 4.67 -25.74 22.82
C VAL A 56 6.01 -25.59 22.09
N PRO A 57 7.08 -26.33 22.44
CA PRO A 57 8.43 -26.06 21.92
C PRO A 57 8.58 -26.02 20.39
N TRP A 58 7.75 -26.75 19.65
CA TRP A 58 7.77 -26.81 18.19
C TRP A 58 6.73 -25.87 17.52
N LEU A 59 5.81 -25.26 18.29
CA LEU A 59 4.80 -24.31 17.84
C LEU A 59 5.28 -22.88 18.12
N THR A 60 6.27 -22.44 17.38
CA THR A 60 6.79 -21.06 17.44
C THR A 60 5.79 -20.06 16.86
N ALA A 61 6.00 -18.75 17.09
CA ALA A 61 5.19 -17.70 16.47
C ALA A 61 5.21 -17.80 14.93
N SER A 62 6.34 -18.23 14.35
CA SER A 62 6.45 -18.44 12.90
C SER A 62 5.55 -19.56 12.40
N VAL A 63 5.50 -20.69 13.14
CA VAL A 63 4.62 -21.82 12.79
C VAL A 63 3.15 -21.46 12.93
N TYR A 64 2.74 -20.82 14.04
CA TYR A 64 1.37 -20.29 14.18
C TYR A 64 1.01 -19.34 13.05
N ASN A 65 1.92 -18.42 12.71
CA ASN A 65 1.72 -17.47 11.63
C ASN A 65 1.47 -18.19 10.29
N GLY A 66 2.26 -19.20 9.95
CA GLY A 66 2.09 -19.98 8.71
C GLY A 66 0.75 -20.72 8.65
N VAL A 67 0.38 -21.42 9.74
CA VAL A 67 -0.87 -22.20 9.80
C VAL A 67 -2.10 -21.31 9.71
N ILE A 68 -2.15 -20.22 10.48
CA ILE A 68 -3.29 -19.30 10.49
C ILE A 68 -3.38 -18.57 9.14
N ASN A 69 -2.25 -18.18 8.56
CA ASN A 69 -2.20 -17.54 7.27
C ASN A 69 -2.80 -18.43 6.16
N LEU A 70 -2.48 -19.73 6.19
CA LEU A 70 -3.06 -20.71 5.25
C LEU A 70 -4.58 -20.80 5.39
N LEU A 71 -5.12 -20.79 6.63
CA LEU A 71 -6.57 -20.79 6.86
C LEU A 71 -7.24 -19.55 6.29
N PHE A 72 -6.69 -18.34 6.54
CA PHE A 72 -7.22 -17.10 5.97
C PHE A 72 -7.12 -17.06 4.45
N LEU A 73 -6.05 -17.65 3.88
CA LEU A 73 -5.89 -17.75 2.44
C LEU A 73 -7.01 -18.56 1.78
N LEU A 74 -7.39 -19.69 2.38
CA LEU A 74 -8.53 -20.50 1.92
C LEU A 74 -9.84 -19.71 1.98
N LEU A 75 -10.07 -18.95 3.05
CA LEU A 75 -11.24 -18.06 3.16
C LEU A 75 -11.22 -16.95 2.12
N GLY A 76 -10.08 -16.31 1.90
CA GLY A 76 -9.92 -15.24 0.91
C GLY A 76 -10.19 -15.70 -0.51
N PHE A 77 -9.78 -16.92 -0.85
CA PHE A 77 -10.03 -17.51 -2.17
C PHE A 77 -11.53 -17.72 -2.45
N LEU A 78 -12.34 -17.91 -1.39
CA LEU A 78 -13.80 -18.09 -1.50
C LEU A 78 -14.55 -16.76 -1.62
N LEU A 79 -14.04 -15.67 -1.03
CA LEU A 79 -14.79 -14.42 -0.82
C LEU A 79 -14.29 -13.24 -1.68
N LEU A 80 -13.08 -13.29 -2.21
CA LEU A 80 -12.46 -12.21 -3.00
C LEU A 80 -12.34 -12.58 -4.49
N ASP A 81 -12.06 -11.58 -5.31
CA ASP A 81 -11.96 -11.74 -6.76
C ASP A 81 -10.74 -12.59 -7.17
N LYS A 82 -10.90 -13.35 -8.27
CA LYS A 82 -9.85 -14.28 -8.76
C LYS A 82 -8.49 -13.62 -9.03
N GLY A 83 -8.45 -12.36 -9.46
CA GLY A 83 -7.21 -11.62 -9.72
C GLY A 83 -6.45 -11.29 -8.42
N PHE A 84 -7.15 -10.84 -7.40
CA PHE A 84 -6.63 -10.62 -6.06
C PHE A 84 -6.15 -11.95 -5.43
N GLY A 85 -6.94 -13.01 -5.60
CA GLY A 85 -6.64 -14.33 -5.03
C GLY A 85 -5.30 -14.89 -5.47
N PHE A 86 -4.97 -14.88 -6.76
CA PHE A 86 -3.71 -15.48 -7.24
C PHE A 86 -2.45 -14.75 -6.74
N ARG A 87 -2.46 -13.41 -6.77
CA ARG A 87 -1.34 -12.60 -6.26
C ARG A 87 -1.18 -12.79 -4.76
N THR A 88 -2.29 -12.80 -4.03
CA THR A 88 -2.30 -13.01 -2.58
C THR A 88 -1.84 -14.42 -2.20
N VAL A 89 -2.18 -15.46 -2.97
CA VAL A 89 -1.65 -16.83 -2.76
C VAL A 89 -0.13 -16.83 -2.85
N TYR A 90 0.44 -16.25 -3.91
CA TYR A 90 1.89 -16.13 -4.07
C TYR A 90 2.53 -15.39 -2.88
N CYS A 91 2.00 -14.21 -2.54
CA CYS A 91 2.52 -13.37 -1.46
C CYS A 91 2.42 -14.06 -0.09
N SER A 92 1.29 -14.71 0.20
CA SER A 92 1.02 -15.39 1.47
C SER A 92 1.94 -16.60 1.68
N ILE A 93 2.17 -17.40 0.63
CA ILE A 93 3.10 -18.52 0.69
C ILE A 93 4.54 -18.02 0.87
N LEU A 94 4.95 -17.02 0.08
CA LEU A 94 6.29 -16.44 0.17
C LEU A 94 6.55 -15.84 1.56
N TYR A 95 5.58 -15.07 2.10
CA TYR A 95 5.65 -14.51 3.45
C TYR A 95 5.89 -15.60 4.51
N SER A 96 5.08 -16.64 4.48
CA SER A 96 5.20 -17.74 5.47
C SER A 96 6.53 -18.48 5.35
N LEU A 97 7.02 -18.67 4.12
CA LEU A 97 8.32 -19.28 3.85
C LEU A 97 9.48 -18.39 4.31
N GLU A 98 9.46 -17.09 3.99
CA GLU A 98 10.51 -16.16 4.40
C GLU A 98 10.63 -16.07 5.92
N VAL A 99 9.50 -15.91 6.63
CA VAL A 99 9.49 -15.87 8.10
C VAL A 99 10.06 -17.14 8.70
N GLN A 100 9.69 -18.33 8.16
CA GLN A 100 10.22 -19.59 8.63
C GLN A 100 11.72 -19.78 8.31
N VAL A 101 12.15 -19.34 7.13
CA VAL A 101 13.58 -19.36 6.73
C VAL A 101 14.40 -18.44 7.61
N PHE A 102 13.88 -17.23 7.93
CA PHE A 102 14.57 -16.31 8.85
C PHE A 102 14.74 -16.93 10.23
N GLU A 103 13.74 -17.64 10.77
CA GLU A 103 13.85 -18.33 12.04
C GLU A 103 14.95 -19.40 12.04
N TRP A 104 15.13 -20.12 10.93
CA TRP A 104 16.16 -21.16 10.82
C TRP A 104 17.57 -20.59 10.60
N VAL A 105 17.68 -19.52 9.78
CA VAL A 105 18.97 -18.95 9.39
C VAL A 105 19.50 -17.94 10.42
N PHE A 106 18.61 -17.20 11.04
CA PHE A 106 18.90 -16.11 11.99
C PHE A 106 18.13 -16.30 13.29
N PRO A 107 18.38 -17.38 14.08
CA PRO A 107 17.65 -17.58 15.33
C PRO A 107 17.92 -16.42 16.29
N LEU A 108 16.86 -15.69 16.66
CA LEU A 108 16.93 -14.55 17.57
C LEU A 108 16.60 -14.99 18.99
N SER A 109 17.40 -14.58 19.96
CA SER A 109 17.17 -14.81 21.40
C SER A 109 16.47 -13.61 22.08
N GLY A 110 16.29 -12.51 21.39
CA GLY A 110 15.67 -11.28 21.89
C GLY A 110 15.69 -10.17 20.84
N PRO A 111 15.30 -8.94 21.21
CA PRO A 111 15.34 -7.76 20.34
C PRO A 111 16.74 -7.50 19.77
N LEU A 112 16.79 -6.84 18.60
CA LEU A 112 18.07 -6.48 17.95
C LEU A 112 18.79 -5.34 18.66
N THR A 113 17.99 -4.46 19.28
CA THR A 113 18.53 -3.30 20.03
C THR A 113 17.82 -3.17 21.38
N ASP A 114 18.43 -2.42 22.31
CA ASP A 114 17.85 -2.12 23.61
C ASP A 114 16.84 -0.94 23.55
N GLU A 115 16.69 -0.31 22.39
CA GLU A 115 15.86 0.88 22.19
C GLU A 115 14.46 0.51 21.70
N LEU A 116 13.50 0.35 22.60
CA LEU A 116 12.13 -0.09 22.33
C LEU A 116 11.43 0.72 21.24
N ILE A 117 11.59 2.05 21.24
CA ILE A 117 10.95 2.94 20.26
C ILE A 117 11.54 2.75 18.87
N LEU A 118 12.83 2.49 18.76
CA LEU A 118 13.49 2.20 17.49
C LEU A 118 12.98 0.86 16.92
N GLU A 119 12.89 -0.16 17.78
CA GLU A 119 12.32 -1.46 17.41
C GLU A 119 10.87 -1.33 16.94
N LEU A 120 10.03 -0.59 17.68
CA LEU A 120 8.64 -0.31 17.32
C LEU A 120 8.55 0.42 15.97
N PHE A 121 9.42 1.40 15.74
CA PHE A 121 9.44 2.14 14.49
C PHE A 121 9.65 1.23 13.27
N PHE A 122 10.64 0.32 13.32
CA PHE A 122 10.88 -0.62 12.23
C PHE A 122 9.84 -1.74 12.17
N ALA A 123 9.30 -2.18 13.31
CA ALA A 123 8.21 -3.14 13.38
C ALA A 123 6.91 -2.64 12.70
N VAL A 124 6.75 -1.32 12.60
CA VAL A 124 5.61 -0.67 11.94
C VAL A 124 5.95 -0.26 10.51
N LEU A 125 7.06 0.45 10.31
CA LEU A 125 7.43 1.07 9.04
C LEU A 125 7.60 0.02 7.94
N LEU A 126 8.38 -1.04 8.18
CA LEU A 126 8.67 -2.03 7.15
C LEU A 126 7.40 -2.79 6.69
N PRO A 127 6.57 -3.33 7.60
CA PRO A 127 5.32 -3.95 7.20
C PRO A 127 4.33 -2.98 6.56
N ALA A 128 4.26 -1.73 7.01
CA ALA A 128 3.36 -0.74 6.41
C ALA A 128 3.76 -0.38 4.97
N LEU A 129 5.06 -0.19 4.71
CA LEU A 129 5.58 0.01 3.35
C LEU A 129 5.28 -1.19 2.46
N GLY A 130 5.58 -2.40 2.96
CA GLY A 130 5.31 -3.64 2.23
C GLY A 130 3.83 -3.83 1.93
N ALA A 131 2.96 -3.71 2.93
CA ALA A 131 1.51 -3.84 2.78
C ALA A 131 0.95 -2.78 1.81
N GLY A 132 1.38 -1.51 1.91
CA GLY A 132 0.97 -0.46 0.99
C GLY A 132 1.33 -0.76 -0.47
N ILE A 133 2.53 -1.33 -0.73
CA ILE A 133 2.93 -1.78 -2.07
C ILE A 133 2.02 -2.93 -2.54
N LEU A 134 1.74 -3.91 -1.68
CA LEU A 134 0.90 -5.06 -2.02
C LEU A 134 -0.53 -4.65 -2.34
N PHE A 135 -1.16 -3.85 -1.48
CA PHE A 135 -2.53 -3.37 -1.70
C PHE A 135 -2.66 -2.51 -2.95
N ASN A 136 -1.62 -1.73 -3.28
CA ASN A 136 -1.59 -0.97 -4.54
C ASN A 136 -1.51 -1.85 -5.79
N LEU A 137 -1.06 -3.10 -5.64
CA LEU A 137 -1.00 -4.10 -6.70
C LEU A 137 -2.15 -5.12 -6.63
N ASP A 138 -3.22 -4.82 -5.92
CA ASP A 138 -4.33 -5.74 -5.67
C ASP A 138 -3.87 -7.09 -5.12
N ALA A 139 -3.01 -7.07 -4.11
CA ALA A 139 -2.49 -8.22 -3.39
C ALA A 139 -2.45 -7.96 -1.88
N SER A 140 -2.25 -8.99 -1.08
CA SER A 140 -2.00 -8.87 0.36
C SER A 140 -0.98 -9.92 0.83
N SER A 141 -0.44 -9.73 2.03
CA SER A 141 0.41 -10.74 2.69
C SER A 141 -0.41 -11.96 3.16
N GLY A 142 -1.71 -11.93 3.02
CA GLY A 142 -2.64 -12.93 3.55
C GLY A 142 -3.18 -12.54 4.93
N GLY A 143 -3.66 -13.54 5.66
CA GLY A 143 -4.09 -13.36 7.05
C GLY A 143 -5.24 -12.36 7.24
N THR A 144 -5.19 -11.59 8.33
CA THR A 144 -6.25 -10.59 8.63
C THR A 144 -6.28 -9.44 7.64
N ASP A 145 -5.25 -9.23 6.82
CA ASP A 145 -5.30 -8.30 5.70
C ASP A 145 -6.42 -8.67 4.73
N ILE A 146 -6.72 -9.98 4.57
CA ILE A 146 -7.86 -10.48 3.79
C ILE A 146 -9.18 -10.04 4.43
N ALA A 147 -9.29 -10.12 5.77
CA ALA A 147 -10.47 -9.65 6.50
C ALA A 147 -10.65 -8.13 6.33
N ALA A 148 -9.57 -7.36 6.40
CA ALA A 148 -9.60 -5.91 6.13
C ALA A 148 -10.05 -5.60 4.70
N MET A 149 -9.58 -6.35 3.69
CA MET A 149 -10.02 -6.17 2.30
C MET A 149 -11.50 -6.55 2.08
N ILE A 150 -11.98 -7.57 2.78
CA ILE A 150 -13.41 -7.92 2.79
C ILE A 150 -14.20 -6.77 3.44
N LEU A 151 -13.76 -6.26 4.59
CA LEU A 151 -14.42 -5.14 5.27
C LEU A 151 -14.46 -3.90 4.37
N LYS A 152 -13.34 -3.53 3.74
CA LYS A 152 -13.28 -2.45 2.75
C LYS A 152 -14.29 -2.65 1.61
N LYS A 153 -14.39 -3.86 1.05
CA LYS A 153 -15.31 -4.16 -0.05
C LYS A 153 -16.78 -3.90 0.31
N PHE A 154 -17.18 -4.18 1.55
CA PHE A 154 -18.56 -4.00 1.99
C PHE A 154 -18.88 -2.63 2.60
N THR A 155 -17.88 -1.92 3.13
CA THR A 155 -18.09 -0.65 3.86
C THR A 155 -17.58 0.57 3.09
N GLY A 156 -16.69 0.39 2.11
CA GLY A 156 -16.03 1.50 1.42
C GLY A 156 -14.96 2.23 2.26
N LEU A 157 -14.56 1.70 3.41
CA LEU A 157 -13.49 2.27 4.25
C LEU A 157 -12.14 2.26 3.51
N ASP A 158 -11.25 3.19 3.88
CA ASP A 158 -9.85 3.13 3.47
C ASP A 158 -9.17 1.87 4.00
N VAL A 159 -8.10 1.43 3.34
CA VAL A 159 -7.41 0.19 3.70
C VAL A 159 -6.87 0.24 5.12
N GLY A 160 -6.26 1.35 5.52
CA GLY A 160 -5.72 1.51 6.87
C GLY A 160 -6.81 1.49 7.94
N MET A 161 -7.94 2.14 7.71
CA MET A 161 -9.08 2.09 8.63
C MET A 161 -9.67 0.67 8.71
N ALA A 162 -9.76 -0.04 7.60
CA ALA A 162 -10.23 -1.43 7.59
C ALA A 162 -9.27 -2.35 8.37
N LEU A 163 -7.94 -2.16 8.23
CA LEU A 163 -6.92 -2.84 9.02
C LEU A 163 -7.04 -2.53 10.51
N LEU A 164 -7.23 -1.27 10.87
CA LEU A 164 -7.43 -0.86 12.26
C LEU A 164 -8.64 -1.57 12.89
N CYS A 165 -9.77 -1.57 12.19
CA CYS A 165 -11.00 -2.21 12.68
C CYS A 165 -10.87 -3.74 12.81
N SER A 166 -10.16 -4.39 11.87
CA SER A 166 -9.98 -5.85 11.90
C SER A 166 -9.01 -6.31 12.99
N ASP A 167 -8.01 -5.48 13.31
CA ASP A 167 -6.86 -5.88 14.11
C ASP A 167 -6.89 -5.33 15.55
N VAL A 168 -7.80 -4.41 15.88
CA VAL A 168 -7.83 -3.73 17.19
C VAL A 168 -7.97 -4.70 18.37
N LEU A 169 -8.78 -5.74 18.23
CA LEU A 169 -8.95 -6.76 19.27
C LEU A 169 -7.70 -7.59 19.48
N ILE A 170 -6.98 -7.89 18.40
CA ILE A 170 -5.72 -8.60 18.45
C ILE A 170 -4.65 -7.75 19.14
N ALA A 171 -4.53 -6.48 18.77
CA ALA A 171 -3.58 -5.57 19.41
C ALA A 171 -3.92 -5.31 20.89
N ALA A 172 -5.21 -5.16 21.24
CA ALA A 172 -5.65 -4.99 22.61
C ALA A 172 -5.40 -6.22 23.48
N SER A 173 -5.46 -7.44 22.91
CA SER A 173 -5.18 -8.66 23.65
C SER A 173 -3.75 -8.72 24.22
N ALA A 174 -2.82 -7.99 23.61
CA ALA A 174 -1.45 -7.87 24.09
C ALA A 174 -1.35 -7.24 25.49
N LEU A 175 -2.27 -6.35 25.85
CA LEU A 175 -2.34 -5.76 27.20
C LEU A 175 -2.63 -6.79 28.31
N VAL A 176 -3.29 -7.89 27.97
CA VAL A 176 -3.69 -8.92 28.90
C VAL A 176 -2.66 -10.07 28.91
N VAL A 177 -2.08 -10.39 27.75
CA VAL A 177 -1.22 -11.56 27.55
C VAL A 177 0.25 -11.25 27.86
N PHE A 178 0.68 -10.02 27.60
CA PHE A 178 2.04 -9.55 27.86
C PHE A 178 2.04 -8.45 28.94
N ASP A 179 3.11 -7.69 28.99
CA ASP A 179 3.21 -6.53 29.86
C ASP A 179 2.50 -5.29 29.26
N ILE A 180 2.24 -4.30 30.11
CA ILE A 180 1.55 -3.06 29.71
C ILE A 180 2.32 -2.34 28.60
N THR A 181 3.65 -2.37 28.65
CA THR A 181 4.51 -1.70 27.66
C THR A 181 4.34 -2.31 26.27
N ALA A 182 4.42 -3.63 26.15
CA ALA A 182 4.18 -4.34 24.89
C ALA A 182 2.76 -4.13 24.36
N GLY A 183 1.77 -4.11 25.27
CA GLY A 183 0.39 -3.84 24.91
C GLY A 183 0.17 -2.42 24.36
N LEU A 184 0.69 -1.40 25.05
CA LEU A 184 0.60 0.00 24.60
C LEU A 184 1.37 0.22 23.28
N CYS A 185 2.56 -0.37 23.15
CA CYS A 185 3.32 -0.34 21.89
C CYS A 185 2.56 -1.03 20.75
N SER A 186 1.85 -2.13 21.04
CA SER A 186 1.03 -2.84 20.05
C SER A 186 -0.13 -1.97 19.55
N LEU A 187 -0.86 -1.31 20.44
CA LEU A 187 -1.94 -0.39 20.08
C LEU A 187 -1.42 0.84 19.31
N LEU A 188 -0.36 1.48 19.81
CA LEU A 188 0.28 2.59 19.12
C LEU A 188 0.77 2.17 17.73
N GLY A 189 1.42 1.02 17.64
CA GLY A 189 1.92 0.47 16.38
C GLY A 189 0.78 0.19 15.39
N LEU A 190 -0.38 -0.29 15.84
CA LEU A 190 -1.54 -0.52 14.98
C LEU A 190 -2.08 0.80 14.39
N VAL A 191 -2.22 1.84 15.20
CA VAL A 191 -2.65 3.17 14.72
C VAL A 191 -1.65 3.74 13.72
N LEU A 192 -0.36 3.68 14.02
CA LEU A 192 0.70 4.15 13.12
C LEU A 192 0.73 3.35 11.81
N LYS A 193 0.60 2.01 11.88
CA LYS A 193 0.52 1.14 10.69
C LYS A 193 -0.65 1.54 9.79
N SER A 194 -1.83 1.76 10.36
CA SER A 194 -3.04 2.17 9.63
C SER A 194 -2.79 3.46 8.83
N VAL A 195 -2.30 4.50 9.47
CA VAL A 195 -2.01 5.81 8.83
C VAL A 195 -0.90 5.68 7.78
N LEU A 196 0.15 4.90 8.07
CA LEU A 196 1.26 4.73 7.13
C LEU A 196 0.85 3.94 5.89
N VAL A 197 0.04 2.88 6.01
CA VAL A 197 -0.45 2.11 4.87
C VAL A 197 -1.23 3.00 3.91
N ASP A 198 -2.19 3.79 4.40
CA ASP A 198 -2.97 4.71 3.57
C ASP A 198 -2.07 5.76 2.93
N SER A 199 -1.12 6.32 3.68
CA SER A 199 -0.14 7.30 3.16
C SER A 199 0.73 6.72 2.05
N VAL A 200 1.13 5.45 2.15
CA VAL A 200 1.92 4.75 1.11
C VAL A 200 1.07 4.53 -0.13
N ILE A 201 -0.14 3.99 0.01
CA ILE A 201 -1.08 3.76 -1.10
C ILE A 201 -1.35 5.09 -1.82
N GLU A 202 -1.67 6.15 -1.08
CA GLU A 202 -1.88 7.47 -1.65
C GLU A 202 -0.64 7.99 -2.40
N SER A 203 0.54 7.81 -1.81
CA SER A 203 1.80 8.26 -2.42
C SER A 203 2.13 7.53 -3.73
N LEU A 204 1.80 6.25 -3.83
CA LEU A 204 1.98 5.44 -5.04
C LEU A 204 0.98 5.81 -6.14
N ASN A 205 -0.25 6.20 -5.77
CA ASN A 205 -1.34 6.54 -6.68
C ASN A 205 -1.40 8.03 -7.04
N ARG A 206 -0.41 8.82 -6.66
CA ARG A 206 -0.42 10.27 -6.93
C ARG A 206 -0.44 10.59 -8.43
N HIS A 207 -1.57 11.12 -8.86
CA HIS A 207 -1.74 11.82 -10.13
C HIS A 207 -1.79 13.33 -9.89
N LYS A 208 -1.63 14.10 -10.94
CA LYS A 208 -1.73 15.56 -10.87
C LYS A 208 -2.80 16.03 -11.83
N ALA A 209 -3.79 16.73 -11.29
CA ALA A 209 -4.75 17.47 -12.08
C ALA A 209 -4.16 18.85 -12.37
N PHE A 210 -4.22 19.24 -13.63
CA PHE A 210 -3.76 20.55 -14.13
C PHE A 210 -4.94 21.33 -14.64
N MET A 211 -5.09 22.55 -14.14
CA MET A 211 -5.94 23.57 -14.73
C MET A 211 -5.01 24.62 -15.31
N ILE A 212 -5.01 24.76 -16.62
CA ILE A 212 -4.10 25.63 -17.36
C ILE A 212 -4.93 26.71 -18.03
N ILE A 213 -4.66 27.97 -17.69
CA ILE A 213 -5.26 29.13 -18.30
C ILE A 213 -4.27 29.65 -19.35
N THR A 214 -4.66 29.65 -20.62
CA THR A 214 -3.77 29.91 -21.73
C THR A 214 -4.45 30.77 -22.82
N TYR A 215 -3.66 31.57 -23.50
CA TYR A 215 -4.05 32.27 -24.74
C TYR A 215 -3.70 31.48 -26.01
N GLN A 216 -2.92 30.35 -25.84
CA GLN A 216 -2.49 29.48 -26.94
C GLN A 216 -2.98 28.04 -26.74
N PRO A 217 -4.30 27.80 -26.68
CA PRO A 217 -4.84 26.49 -26.30
C PRO A 217 -4.43 25.36 -27.24
N GLU A 218 -4.33 25.64 -28.56
CA GLU A 218 -3.98 24.62 -29.54
C GLU A 218 -2.60 24.01 -29.30
N VAL A 219 -1.61 24.82 -28.91
CA VAL A 219 -0.24 24.40 -28.62
C VAL A 219 -0.25 23.47 -27.38
N VAL A 220 -0.98 23.86 -26.35
CA VAL A 220 -1.10 23.10 -25.09
C VAL A 220 -1.85 21.80 -25.31
N ILE A 221 -3.01 21.86 -26.01
CA ILE A 221 -3.86 20.68 -26.28
C ILE A 221 -3.10 19.65 -27.12
N ARG A 222 -2.44 20.10 -28.20
CA ARG A 222 -1.65 19.22 -29.08
C ARG A 222 -0.57 18.47 -28.28
N PHE A 223 0.17 19.15 -27.41
CA PHE A 223 1.17 18.49 -26.58
C PHE A 223 0.56 17.46 -25.63
N ILE A 224 -0.57 17.79 -24.99
CA ILE A 224 -1.24 16.85 -24.07
C ILE A 224 -1.77 15.63 -24.82
N THR A 225 -2.40 15.81 -25.96
CA THR A 225 -3.06 14.72 -26.71
C THR A 225 -2.06 13.88 -27.53
N GLU A 226 -1.16 14.52 -28.26
CA GLU A 226 -0.25 13.81 -29.17
C GLU A 226 1.03 13.33 -28.49
N SER A 227 1.66 14.18 -27.66
CA SER A 227 2.94 13.83 -27.01
C SER A 227 2.77 13.07 -25.70
N LEU A 228 1.76 13.42 -24.89
CA LEU A 228 1.53 12.75 -23.60
C LEU A 228 0.47 11.64 -23.70
N GLY A 229 -0.31 11.57 -24.81
CA GLY A 229 -1.34 10.56 -25.01
C GLY A 229 -2.46 10.64 -23.97
N ARG A 230 -2.80 11.85 -23.51
CA ARG A 230 -3.82 12.09 -22.47
C ARG A 230 -4.97 12.96 -22.99
N GLY A 231 -6.15 12.74 -22.40
CA GLY A 231 -7.30 13.60 -22.67
C GLY A 231 -7.17 14.97 -22.01
N ALA A 232 -7.82 15.95 -22.61
CA ALA A 232 -8.00 17.28 -22.04
C ALA A 232 -9.44 17.74 -22.24
N THR A 233 -9.97 18.48 -21.27
CA THR A 233 -11.26 19.17 -21.37
C THR A 233 -10.99 20.66 -21.42
N VAL A 234 -11.66 21.36 -22.33
CA VAL A 234 -11.43 22.79 -22.60
C VAL A 234 -12.73 23.54 -22.48
N TRP A 235 -12.67 24.71 -21.87
CA TRP A 235 -13.77 25.69 -21.87
C TRP A 235 -13.23 27.11 -21.92
N SER A 236 -14.05 28.05 -22.44
CA SER A 236 -13.71 29.46 -22.48
C SER A 236 -13.93 30.12 -21.12
N GLY A 237 -13.04 31.04 -20.77
CA GLY A 237 -13.14 31.87 -19.60
C GLY A 237 -12.79 33.32 -19.94
N GLN A 238 -13.26 34.25 -19.14
CA GLN A 238 -12.95 35.67 -19.26
C GLN A 238 -12.26 36.17 -18.00
N GLY A 239 -11.20 36.93 -18.16
CA GLY A 239 -10.52 37.60 -17.04
C GLY A 239 -11.44 38.63 -16.39
N ALA A 240 -11.70 38.51 -15.10
CA ALA A 240 -12.59 39.42 -14.40
C ALA A 240 -12.10 40.89 -14.38
N TYR A 241 -10.79 41.10 -14.48
CA TYR A 241 -10.17 42.41 -14.45
C TYR A 241 -9.84 42.93 -15.86
N THR A 242 -9.25 42.08 -16.73
CA THR A 242 -8.80 42.44 -18.07
C THR A 242 -9.92 42.39 -19.12
N HIS A 243 -11.00 41.61 -18.82
CA HIS A 243 -12.08 41.25 -19.77
C HIS A 243 -11.58 40.52 -21.03
N GLU A 244 -10.35 40.04 -21.03
CA GLU A 244 -9.78 39.27 -22.13
C GLU A 244 -10.30 37.83 -22.10
N GLU A 245 -10.55 37.26 -23.27
CA GLU A 245 -10.92 35.85 -23.41
C GLU A 245 -9.68 34.98 -23.39
N HIS A 246 -9.75 33.90 -22.64
CA HIS A 246 -8.74 32.84 -22.60
C HIS A 246 -9.40 31.48 -22.47
N GLN A 247 -8.62 30.43 -22.71
CA GLN A 247 -9.09 29.05 -22.58
C GLN A 247 -8.54 28.43 -21.34
N VAL A 248 -9.39 27.63 -20.68
CA VAL A 248 -9.03 26.83 -19.53
C VAL A 248 -8.95 25.39 -19.98
N VAL A 249 -7.78 24.78 -19.83
CA VAL A 249 -7.51 23.38 -20.20
C VAL A 249 -7.36 22.56 -18.91
N LEU A 250 -8.25 21.60 -18.70
CA LEU A 250 -8.18 20.63 -17.59
C LEU A 250 -7.62 19.31 -18.12
N THR A 251 -6.59 18.81 -17.49
CA THR A 251 -6.02 17.48 -17.79
C THR A 251 -5.49 16.80 -16.54
N VAL A 252 -5.44 15.48 -16.57
CA VAL A 252 -4.90 14.68 -15.49
C VAL A 252 -3.71 13.86 -16.00
N LEU A 253 -2.58 13.98 -15.29
CA LEU A 253 -1.30 13.44 -15.72
C LEU A 253 -0.64 12.62 -14.61
N ALA A 254 0.10 11.59 -15.01
CA ALA A 254 1.05 10.93 -14.11
C ALA A 254 2.21 11.88 -13.76
N ARG A 255 2.88 11.61 -12.64
CA ARG A 255 3.94 12.47 -12.10
C ARG A 255 5.05 12.80 -13.11
N HIS A 256 5.50 11.82 -13.90
CA HIS A 256 6.53 12.03 -14.92
C HIS A 256 6.04 12.91 -16.08
N GLN A 257 4.76 12.73 -16.53
CA GLN A 257 4.14 13.56 -17.56
C GLN A 257 3.95 15.01 -17.10
N ALA A 258 3.67 15.19 -15.80
CA ALA A 258 3.56 16.51 -15.19
C ALA A 258 4.84 17.34 -15.32
N VAL A 259 6.01 16.71 -15.15
CA VAL A 259 7.31 17.37 -15.33
C VAL A 259 7.51 17.80 -16.79
N LEU A 260 7.14 16.94 -17.74
CA LEU A 260 7.23 17.24 -19.17
C LEU A 260 6.34 18.41 -19.56
N LEU A 261 5.07 18.40 -19.12
CA LEU A 261 4.13 19.49 -19.40
C LEU A 261 4.62 20.83 -18.83
N ARG A 262 5.10 20.89 -17.60
CA ARG A 262 5.65 22.10 -17.00
C ARG A 262 6.82 22.68 -17.80
N ARG A 263 7.74 21.81 -18.24
CA ARG A 263 8.88 22.21 -19.05
C ARG A 263 8.42 22.76 -20.40
N TYR A 264 7.46 22.08 -21.02
CA TYR A 264 6.92 22.49 -22.32
C TYR A 264 6.23 23.85 -22.24
N LEU A 265 5.35 24.06 -21.25
CA LEU A 265 4.66 25.36 -21.06
C LEU A 265 5.64 26.49 -20.80
N LYS A 266 6.66 26.28 -19.97
CA LYS A 266 7.69 27.31 -19.73
C LYS A 266 8.40 27.76 -21.00
N GLN A 267 8.53 26.90 -22.00
CA GLN A 267 9.21 27.19 -23.26
C GLN A 267 8.27 27.76 -24.35
N ASN A 268 7.03 27.25 -24.42
CA ASN A 268 6.14 27.53 -25.56
C ASN A 268 4.98 28.46 -25.21
N ASP A 269 4.61 28.58 -23.94
CA ASP A 269 3.60 29.51 -23.45
C ASP A 269 3.98 30.03 -22.05
N PRO A 270 4.96 30.94 -21.98
CA PRO A 270 5.46 31.47 -20.69
C PRO A 270 4.42 32.25 -19.88
N HIS A 271 3.36 32.72 -20.53
CA HIS A 271 2.27 33.49 -19.91
C HIS A 271 1.13 32.61 -19.43
N ALA A 272 1.16 31.32 -19.73
CA ALA A 272 0.17 30.38 -19.21
C ALA A 272 0.20 30.32 -17.67
N PHE A 273 -0.97 30.51 -17.08
CA PHE A 273 -1.14 30.30 -15.64
C PHE A 273 -1.60 28.87 -15.35
N MET A 274 -0.94 28.20 -14.43
CA MET A 274 -1.18 26.78 -14.18
C MET A 274 -1.40 26.51 -12.71
N ILE A 275 -2.57 25.97 -12.37
CA ILE A 275 -2.90 25.40 -11.06
C ILE A 275 -2.63 23.90 -11.11
N VAL A 276 -1.95 23.38 -10.11
CA VAL A 276 -1.63 21.94 -10.00
C VAL A 276 -2.15 21.42 -8.68
N THR A 277 -3.08 20.48 -8.75
CA THR A 277 -3.64 19.81 -7.59
C THR A 277 -3.17 18.36 -7.57
N ASN A 278 -2.77 17.86 -6.39
CA ASN A 278 -2.54 16.44 -6.22
C ASN A 278 -3.90 15.74 -6.09
N SER A 279 -4.05 14.62 -6.78
CA SER A 279 -5.22 13.77 -6.66
C SER A 279 -4.78 12.32 -6.58
N SER A 280 -5.19 11.63 -5.54
CA SER A 280 -4.96 10.19 -5.34
C SER A 280 -6.12 9.34 -5.85
N GLU A 281 -7.31 9.96 -5.98
CA GLU A 281 -8.53 9.27 -6.40
C GLU A 281 -9.03 9.84 -7.74
N ILE A 282 -8.73 9.14 -8.82
CA ILE A 282 -9.21 9.45 -10.16
C ILE A 282 -9.76 8.18 -10.77
N PHE A 283 -11.07 8.17 -10.98
CA PHE A 283 -11.78 7.05 -11.58
C PHE A 283 -12.05 7.34 -13.06
N GLY A 284 -11.81 6.36 -13.93
CA GLY A 284 -12.12 6.45 -15.33
C GLY A 284 -11.16 5.73 -16.25
N LYS A 285 -11.43 5.81 -17.58
CA LYS A 285 -10.64 5.11 -18.59
C LYS A 285 -9.19 5.63 -18.59
N GLY A 286 -8.24 4.76 -18.26
CA GLY A 286 -6.81 5.08 -18.18
C GLY A 286 -6.30 5.43 -16.76
N PHE A 287 -7.19 5.38 -15.76
CA PHE A 287 -6.92 5.55 -14.33
C PHE A 287 -7.48 4.38 -13.52
N LEU A 288 -7.72 4.58 -12.23
CA LEU A 288 -8.35 3.55 -11.38
C LEU A 288 -9.70 3.13 -11.98
N ARG A 289 -9.98 1.82 -11.97
CA ARG A 289 -11.30 1.30 -12.32
C ARG A 289 -12.21 1.45 -11.09
N ALA A 290 -13.40 1.98 -11.32
CA ALA A 290 -14.45 2.02 -10.30
C ALA A 290 -14.89 0.62 -9.90
#